data_7230764b06fc28f34aab28d89b1b29f2
#
_entry.id   7230764b06fc28f34aab28d89b1b29f2
#
_cell.length_a   1.000
_cell.length_b   1.000
_cell.length_c   1.000
_cell.angle_alpha   90.00
_cell.angle_beta   90.00
_cell.angle_gamma   90.00
#
_symmetry.space_group_name_H-M   'P 1'
#
loop_
_entity.id
_entity.type
_entity.pdbx_description
1 polymer ?
#
loop_
_entity_poly.entity_id
_entity_poly.type
_entity_poly.pdbx_seq_one_letter_code
_entity_poly.pdbx_strand_id
1 'polypeptide(L)'
;MEKSYSESYAAAGVDITAGYRSVELMKQYVARTMNEHCIGGLGGFGGLFELDCTGYKHPVLISGTDGVGTKLKIAMIMDKHDTIGIDCVAMCVNDVICAGAKPLVFLDYIACGRNIPEKIAEIVKGVSEGCVQADCSLVGGETAEHPGMMPEDEYDLAGFTVGVVDKEKILNNETMKPGDVIIALPSTGVHSNGFSLVRKIFDIDGDPSVLKTAPAELGGKTLGEALLAPTKIYVKPVLKVLEEVDVKGISHITGGGFYENIPRSLKKGCAARIAKAKTQTDQQILDDIRNGIGRHCIRTKMTHNHGVHGETATPNQLIAKHGQTILPKILLQHHIRMQHHRQPQTWATIAAGYKHRPHQFDGSGNHRGNCRTENT
;
A
#
# COMPACT_ATOMS: atom_id res chain seq x y z
N MET A 1 37.32 8.96 -2.90
CA MET A 1 36.80 9.82 -3.97
C MET A 1 36.72 11.23 -3.44
N GLU A 2 37.28 12.21 -4.15
CA GLU A 2 37.02 13.62 -3.84
C GLU A 2 35.52 13.89 -4.06
N LYS A 3 34.89 14.52 -3.08
CA LYS A 3 33.47 14.91 -3.17
C LYS A 3 33.36 16.10 -4.13
N SER A 4 32.59 15.97 -5.19
CA SER A 4 32.33 17.10 -6.09
C SER A 4 31.47 18.14 -5.39
N TYR A 5 31.84 19.41 -5.57
CA TYR A 5 31.06 20.56 -5.15
C TYR A 5 30.83 21.47 -6.37
N SER A 6 29.64 21.96 -6.53
CA SER A 6 29.33 22.87 -7.61
C SER A 6 28.48 24.04 -7.11
N GLU A 7 29.06 25.24 -7.13
CA GLU A 7 28.37 26.48 -6.75
C GLU A 7 27.16 26.76 -7.65
N SER A 8 27.22 26.38 -8.93
CA SER A 8 26.11 26.54 -9.85
C SER A 8 24.91 25.66 -9.52
N TYR A 9 25.14 24.41 -9.06
CA TYR A 9 24.06 23.54 -8.59
C TYR A 9 23.48 24.05 -7.28
N ALA A 10 24.30 24.49 -6.34
CA ALA A 10 23.83 25.08 -5.09
C ALA A 10 22.98 26.34 -5.34
N ALA A 11 23.42 27.19 -6.27
CA ALA A 11 22.66 28.37 -6.69
C ALA A 11 21.32 28.02 -7.39
N ALA A 12 21.22 26.83 -8.00
CA ALA A 12 20.01 26.29 -8.59
C ALA A 12 19.11 25.53 -7.58
N GLY A 13 19.49 25.47 -6.30
CA GLY A 13 18.71 24.84 -5.24
C GLY A 13 18.99 23.35 -5.03
N VAL A 14 20.07 22.80 -5.62
CA VAL A 14 20.48 21.39 -5.47
C VAL A 14 21.73 21.28 -4.63
N ASP A 15 21.66 20.57 -3.50
CA ASP A 15 22.80 20.35 -2.60
C ASP A 15 23.42 18.96 -2.76
N ILE A 16 24.46 18.86 -3.60
CA ILE A 16 25.19 17.61 -3.84
C ILE A 16 25.80 17.07 -2.54
N THR A 17 26.21 17.94 -1.60
CA THR A 17 26.84 17.52 -0.35
C THR A 17 25.82 16.88 0.60
N ALA A 18 24.59 17.39 0.60
CA ALA A 18 23.46 16.77 1.31
C ALA A 18 23.20 15.36 0.76
N GLY A 19 23.24 15.18 -0.57
CA GLY A 19 23.11 13.85 -1.19
C GLY A 19 24.15 12.85 -0.67
N TYR A 20 25.43 13.23 -0.65
CA TYR A 20 26.50 12.36 -0.10
C TYR A 20 26.29 12.04 1.39
N ARG A 21 25.82 13.03 2.18
CA ARG A 21 25.53 12.82 3.60
C ARG A 21 24.34 11.88 3.80
N SER A 22 23.27 12.03 3.01
CA SER A 22 22.13 11.11 3.04
C SER A 22 22.59 9.68 2.82
N VAL A 23 23.39 9.42 1.78
CA VAL A 23 23.92 8.08 1.49
C VAL A 23 24.75 7.56 2.65
N GLU A 24 25.60 8.38 3.28
CA GLU A 24 26.41 7.94 4.42
C GLU A 24 25.55 7.53 5.62
N LEU A 25 24.51 8.32 5.94
CA LEU A 25 23.62 8.05 7.07
C LEU A 25 22.77 6.79 6.85
N MET A 26 22.37 6.49 5.61
CA MET A 26 21.49 5.34 5.32
C MET A 26 22.23 4.01 5.21
N LYS A 27 23.56 3.98 4.98
CA LYS A 27 24.35 2.76 4.78
C LYS A 27 24.09 1.69 5.84
N GLN A 28 24.06 2.06 7.11
CA GLN A 28 23.83 1.13 8.21
C GLN A 28 22.46 0.44 8.17
N TYR A 29 21.44 1.13 7.65
CA TYR A 29 20.10 0.58 7.52
C TYR A 29 20.01 -0.37 6.34
N VAL A 30 20.54 0.06 5.18
CA VAL A 30 20.58 -0.76 3.96
C VAL A 30 21.37 -2.04 4.18
N ALA A 31 22.50 -1.98 4.88
CA ALA A 31 23.34 -3.17 5.19
C ALA A 31 22.56 -4.29 5.91
N ARG A 32 21.50 -3.97 6.67
CA ARG A 32 20.65 -4.96 7.33
C ARG A 32 19.80 -5.80 6.37
N THR A 33 19.62 -5.34 5.15
CA THR A 33 18.80 -6.00 4.12
C THR A 33 19.62 -6.84 3.17
N MET A 34 20.96 -6.71 3.22
CA MET A 34 21.87 -7.41 2.32
C MET A 34 22.01 -8.88 2.72
N ASN A 35 22.07 -9.75 1.73
CA ASN A 35 22.31 -11.18 1.87
C ASN A 35 23.41 -11.63 0.87
N GLU A 36 23.72 -12.93 0.83
CA GLU A 36 24.74 -13.52 -0.03
C GLU A 36 24.49 -13.36 -1.53
N HIS A 37 23.25 -13.10 -1.93
CA HIS A 37 22.90 -12.88 -3.34
C HIS A 37 23.11 -11.44 -3.81
N CYS A 38 23.36 -10.50 -2.90
CA CYS A 38 23.61 -9.10 -3.25
C CYS A 38 25.04 -8.96 -3.76
N ILE A 39 25.23 -8.50 -4.98
CA ILE A 39 26.55 -8.31 -5.59
C ILE A 39 26.90 -6.83 -5.57
N GLY A 40 28.01 -6.49 -4.90
CA GLY A 40 28.46 -5.10 -4.74
C GLY A 40 27.79 -4.40 -3.57
N GLY A 41 27.72 -3.07 -3.63
CA GLY A 41 27.18 -2.22 -2.57
C GLY A 41 26.52 -0.96 -3.13
N LEU A 42 26.08 -0.06 -2.25
CA LEU A 42 25.51 1.22 -2.62
C LEU A 42 26.50 2.07 -3.45
N GLY A 43 26.00 2.74 -4.49
CA GLY A 43 26.78 3.67 -5.33
C GLY A 43 27.09 3.18 -6.73
N GLY A 44 26.61 2.02 -7.14
CA GLY A 44 26.61 1.57 -8.53
C GLY A 44 25.48 2.21 -9.33
N PHE A 45 25.48 2.05 -10.67
CA PHE A 45 24.40 2.51 -11.54
C PHE A 45 23.12 1.67 -11.41
N GLY A 46 23.19 0.51 -10.74
CA GLY A 46 22.05 -0.38 -10.51
C GLY A 46 22.37 -1.37 -9.40
N GLY A 47 21.32 -1.92 -8.79
CA GLY A 47 21.43 -2.99 -7.82
C GLY A 47 21.63 -4.34 -8.51
N LEU A 48 22.73 -5.03 -8.19
CA LEU A 48 23.01 -6.37 -8.70
C LEU A 48 22.56 -7.41 -7.69
N PHE A 49 21.80 -8.39 -8.16
CA PHE A 49 21.31 -9.49 -7.34
C PHE A 49 21.41 -10.80 -8.11
N GLU A 50 22.08 -11.79 -7.51
CA GLU A 50 22.19 -13.12 -8.08
C GLU A 50 20.89 -13.90 -7.89
N LEU A 51 20.27 -14.27 -8.99
CA LEU A 51 19.05 -15.07 -8.95
C LEU A 51 19.42 -16.55 -8.73
N ASP A 52 19.22 -17.04 -7.51
CA ASP A 52 19.27 -18.48 -7.25
C ASP A 52 18.03 -19.17 -7.85
N CYS A 53 18.26 -19.94 -8.90
CA CYS A 53 17.22 -20.74 -9.54
C CYS A 53 17.11 -22.15 -8.96
N THR A 54 17.86 -22.48 -7.89
CA THR A 54 17.80 -23.80 -7.26
C THR A 54 16.40 -24.06 -6.70
N GLY A 55 15.80 -25.17 -7.09
CA GLY A 55 14.45 -25.55 -6.66
C GLY A 55 13.31 -24.96 -7.48
N TYR A 56 13.60 -24.10 -8.48
CA TYR A 56 12.62 -23.66 -9.47
C TYR A 56 12.77 -24.47 -10.75
N LYS A 57 11.66 -25.00 -11.28
CA LYS A 57 11.64 -25.66 -12.59
C LYS A 57 11.51 -24.65 -13.72
N HIS A 58 10.60 -23.71 -13.55
CA HIS A 58 10.31 -22.65 -14.50
C HIS A 58 10.13 -21.34 -13.75
N PRO A 59 11.22 -20.67 -13.34
CA PRO A 59 11.13 -19.43 -12.58
C PRO A 59 10.45 -18.32 -13.38
N VAL A 60 9.48 -17.65 -12.78
CA VAL A 60 8.76 -16.50 -13.32
C VAL A 60 9.00 -15.32 -12.40
N LEU A 61 9.43 -14.20 -12.97
CA LEU A 61 9.56 -12.95 -12.25
C LEU A 61 8.23 -12.21 -12.24
N ILE A 62 7.90 -11.62 -11.10
CA ILE A 62 6.80 -10.68 -10.94
C ILE A 62 7.35 -9.38 -10.38
N SER A 63 6.87 -8.26 -10.88
CA SER A 63 7.24 -6.93 -10.39
C SER A 63 6.00 -6.18 -9.92
N GLY A 64 6.17 -5.38 -8.88
CA GLY A 64 5.17 -4.47 -8.35
C GLY A 64 5.78 -3.12 -8.05
N THR A 65 5.02 -2.06 -8.30
CA THR A 65 5.38 -0.69 -7.95
C THR A 65 4.17 0.00 -7.34
N ASP A 66 4.39 0.73 -6.26
CA ASP A 66 3.36 1.53 -5.59
C ASP A 66 4.02 2.64 -4.78
N GLY A 67 3.22 3.61 -4.35
CA GLY A 67 3.64 4.70 -3.48
C GLY A 67 2.91 4.66 -2.12
N VAL A 68 3.39 5.46 -1.19
CA VAL A 68 2.74 5.62 0.13
C VAL A 68 1.42 6.40 -0.01
N GLY A 69 1.37 7.32 -0.94
CA GLY A 69 0.21 8.17 -1.15
C GLY A 69 0.02 9.25 -0.07
N THR A 70 -1.21 9.72 0.09
CA THR A 70 -1.49 10.93 0.91
C THR A 70 -1.35 10.74 2.42
N LYS A 71 -1.00 9.53 2.90
CA LYS A 71 -0.53 9.30 4.27
C LYS A 71 0.74 10.10 4.58
N LEU A 72 1.58 10.34 3.58
CA LEU A 72 2.79 11.17 3.71
C LEU A 72 2.52 12.54 4.33
N LYS A 73 1.36 13.14 4.05
CA LYS A 73 1.00 14.43 4.66
C LYS A 73 0.90 14.36 6.19
N ILE A 74 0.44 13.22 6.73
CA ILE A 74 0.43 13.01 8.18
C ILE A 74 1.86 12.92 8.73
N ALA A 75 2.74 12.20 8.04
CA ALA A 75 4.15 12.07 8.44
C ALA A 75 4.86 13.44 8.45
N MET A 76 4.61 14.26 7.43
CA MET A 76 5.16 15.64 7.33
C MET A 76 4.64 16.52 8.46
N ILE A 77 3.33 16.53 8.75
CA ILE A 77 2.74 17.34 9.84
C ILE A 77 3.26 16.88 11.22
N MET A 78 3.45 15.58 11.40
CA MET A 78 3.91 15.00 12.67
C MET A 78 5.45 15.03 12.80
N ASP A 79 6.17 15.42 11.75
CA ASP A 79 7.63 15.32 11.62
C ASP A 79 8.16 13.93 12.05
N LYS A 80 7.50 12.88 11.50
CA LYS A 80 7.78 11.48 11.81
C LYS A 80 7.87 10.66 10.52
N HIS A 81 9.08 10.30 10.14
CA HIS A 81 9.37 9.77 8.81
C HIS A 81 9.83 8.30 8.80
N ASP A 82 10.10 7.71 9.95
CA ASP A 82 10.68 6.36 10.07
C ASP A 82 9.67 5.21 9.84
N THR A 83 8.38 5.49 9.73
CA THR A 83 7.34 4.45 9.56
C THR A 83 6.83 4.33 8.13
N ILE A 84 6.81 5.44 7.37
CA ILE A 84 6.20 5.47 6.03
C ILE A 84 7.02 4.68 4.99
N GLY A 85 8.31 4.45 5.24
CA GLY A 85 9.11 3.53 4.43
C GLY A 85 8.62 2.08 4.52
N ILE A 86 8.13 1.65 5.69
CA ILE A 86 7.49 0.34 5.85
C ILE A 86 6.20 0.28 5.03
N ASP A 87 5.40 1.38 5.00
CA ASP A 87 4.21 1.46 4.15
C ASP A 87 4.56 1.28 2.66
N CYS A 88 5.60 1.97 2.19
CA CYS A 88 6.07 1.87 0.81
C CYS A 88 6.41 0.42 0.42
N VAL A 89 7.23 -0.24 1.24
CA VAL A 89 7.60 -1.65 1.01
C VAL A 89 6.37 -2.54 1.04
N ALA A 90 5.51 -2.38 2.06
CA ALA A 90 4.31 -3.20 2.22
C ALA A 90 3.36 -3.12 1.03
N MET A 91 3.15 -1.93 0.46
CA MET A 91 2.29 -1.75 -0.70
C MET A 91 2.77 -2.57 -1.90
N CYS A 92 4.09 -2.58 -2.14
CA CYS A 92 4.69 -3.32 -3.25
C CYS A 92 4.77 -4.84 -3.00
N VAL A 93 5.30 -5.26 -1.85
CA VAL A 93 5.56 -6.70 -1.59
C VAL A 93 4.28 -7.49 -1.30
N ASN A 94 3.26 -6.84 -0.74
CA ASN A 94 1.96 -7.49 -0.52
C ASN A 94 1.22 -7.73 -1.84
N ASP A 95 1.47 -6.94 -2.89
CA ASP A 95 0.95 -7.21 -4.24
C ASP A 95 1.68 -8.40 -4.88
N VAL A 96 3.01 -8.46 -4.74
CA VAL A 96 3.82 -9.56 -5.28
C VAL A 96 3.44 -10.89 -4.66
N ILE A 97 3.21 -10.94 -3.35
CA ILE A 97 2.79 -12.17 -2.67
C ILE A 97 1.38 -12.63 -3.09
N CYS A 98 0.53 -11.74 -3.63
CA CYS A 98 -0.78 -12.14 -4.16
C CYS A 98 -0.69 -13.09 -5.36
N ALA A 99 0.44 -13.13 -6.05
CA ALA A 99 0.71 -14.15 -7.09
C ALA A 99 1.39 -15.42 -6.52
N GLY A 100 1.69 -15.47 -5.24
CA GLY A 100 2.44 -16.55 -4.59
C GLY A 100 3.96 -16.41 -4.70
N ALA A 101 4.46 -15.24 -5.11
CA ALA A 101 5.89 -15.02 -5.34
C ALA A 101 6.61 -14.54 -4.07
N LYS A 102 7.86 -14.98 -3.89
CA LYS A 102 8.77 -14.46 -2.88
C LYS A 102 9.40 -13.15 -3.41
N PRO A 103 9.25 -12.00 -2.72
CA PRO A 103 10.03 -10.81 -3.04
C PRO A 103 11.53 -11.07 -2.89
N LEU A 104 12.34 -10.56 -3.82
CA LEU A 104 13.80 -10.71 -3.83
C LEU A 104 14.50 -9.39 -3.57
N VAL A 105 14.15 -8.37 -4.35
CA VAL A 105 14.79 -7.06 -4.33
C VAL A 105 13.77 -5.94 -4.22
N PHE A 106 14.20 -4.85 -3.65
CA PHE A 106 13.45 -3.61 -3.54
C PHE A 106 14.30 -2.43 -3.99
N LEU A 107 13.67 -1.45 -4.61
CA LEU A 107 14.20 -0.15 -4.96
C LEU A 107 13.23 0.91 -4.49
N ASP A 108 13.72 2.01 -3.94
CA ASP A 108 12.91 3.16 -3.61
C ASP A 108 13.19 4.36 -4.53
N TYR A 109 12.22 5.25 -4.65
CA TYR A 109 12.37 6.54 -5.28
C TYR A 109 11.80 7.61 -4.36
N ILE A 110 12.67 8.52 -3.92
CA ILE A 110 12.32 9.65 -3.06
C ILE A 110 12.46 10.93 -3.88
N ALA A 111 11.31 11.55 -4.22
CA ALA A 111 11.29 12.89 -4.77
C ALA A 111 11.09 13.88 -3.62
N CYS A 112 11.94 14.89 -3.47
CA CYS A 112 11.82 15.86 -2.39
C CYS A 112 12.03 17.30 -2.91
N GLY A 113 11.38 18.27 -2.26
CA GLY A 113 11.64 19.69 -2.58
C GLY A 113 13.06 20.09 -2.22
N ARG A 114 13.55 19.56 -1.09
CA ARG A 114 14.93 19.76 -0.61
C ARG A 114 15.43 18.48 0.08
N ASN A 115 16.67 18.10 -0.20
CA ASN A 115 17.30 17.00 0.47
C ASN A 115 17.75 17.41 1.89
N ILE A 116 17.04 16.90 2.90
CA ILE A 116 17.42 17.01 4.31
C ILE A 116 17.97 15.64 4.72
N PRO A 117 19.30 15.48 4.87
CA PRO A 117 19.94 14.17 5.02
C PRO A 117 19.37 13.30 6.14
N GLU A 118 19.07 13.88 7.28
CA GLU A 118 18.55 13.18 8.43
C GLU A 118 17.12 12.67 8.16
N LYS A 119 16.28 13.46 7.50
CA LYS A 119 14.90 13.07 7.08
C LYS A 119 14.96 11.93 6.06
N ILE A 120 15.79 12.05 5.02
CA ILE A 120 15.99 11.00 4.03
C ILE A 120 16.47 9.70 4.69
N ALA A 121 17.41 9.79 5.61
CA ALA A 121 17.90 8.62 6.34
C ALA A 121 16.80 7.95 7.20
N GLU A 122 15.89 8.71 7.81
CA GLU A 122 14.73 8.16 8.52
C GLU A 122 13.76 7.44 7.58
N ILE A 123 13.48 8.02 6.41
CA ILE A 123 12.65 7.37 5.38
C ILE A 123 13.26 6.04 4.98
N VAL A 124 14.56 6.03 4.61
CA VAL A 124 15.27 4.81 4.19
C VAL A 124 15.42 3.80 5.33
N LYS A 125 15.53 4.24 6.59
CA LYS A 125 15.43 3.36 7.76
C LYS A 125 14.12 2.59 7.77
N GLY A 126 13.00 3.27 7.50
CA GLY A 126 11.68 2.64 7.38
C GLY A 126 11.61 1.67 6.19
N VAL A 127 12.14 2.05 5.02
CA VAL A 127 12.23 1.16 3.84
C VAL A 127 13.04 -0.09 4.18
N SER A 128 14.21 0.08 4.78
CA SER A 128 15.09 -1.04 5.20
C SER A 128 14.37 -1.97 6.18
N GLU A 129 13.66 -1.43 7.16
CA GLU A 129 12.89 -2.22 8.12
C GLU A 129 11.78 -3.03 7.41
N GLY A 130 11.08 -2.41 6.46
CA GLY A 130 10.10 -3.10 5.62
C GLY A 130 10.71 -4.24 4.81
N CYS A 131 11.88 -4.03 4.21
CA CYS A 131 12.62 -5.06 3.47
C CYS A 131 13.04 -6.23 4.38
N VAL A 132 13.53 -5.97 5.59
CA VAL A 132 13.83 -7.02 6.59
C VAL A 132 12.59 -7.82 6.96
N GLN A 133 11.45 -7.17 7.14
CA GLN A 133 10.18 -7.84 7.41
C GLN A 133 9.73 -8.70 6.23
N ALA A 134 9.94 -8.22 4.99
CA ALA A 134 9.58 -8.93 3.76
C ALA A 134 10.58 -10.00 3.34
N ASP A 135 11.77 -10.07 3.98
CA ASP A 135 12.88 -10.93 3.56
C ASP A 135 13.33 -10.65 2.12
N CYS A 136 13.46 -9.36 1.77
CA CYS A 136 13.99 -8.91 0.48
C CYS A 136 15.11 -7.88 0.70
N SER A 137 15.95 -7.69 -0.31
CA SER A 137 17.12 -6.83 -0.24
C SER A 137 16.88 -5.46 -0.86
N LEU A 138 17.18 -4.39 -0.14
CA LEU A 138 17.20 -3.03 -0.68
C LEU A 138 18.50 -2.83 -1.47
N VAL A 139 18.45 -3.12 -2.77
CA VAL A 139 19.65 -3.16 -3.61
C VAL A 139 20.01 -1.83 -4.26
N GLY A 140 19.18 -0.82 -4.12
CA GLY A 140 19.39 0.51 -4.66
C GLY A 140 18.17 1.39 -4.48
N GLY A 141 18.25 2.59 -5.03
CA GLY A 141 17.19 3.58 -4.99
C GLY A 141 17.66 4.89 -5.59
N GLU A 142 16.79 5.91 -5.56
CA GLU A 142 17.08 7.25 -6.06
C GLU A 142 16.51 8.29 -5.10
N THR A 143 17.26 9.35 -4.86
CA THR A 143 16.78 10.55 -4.17
C THR A 143 16.99 11.75 -5.07
N ALA A 144 15.89 12.36 -5.51
CA ALA A 144 15.92 13.49 -6.44
C ALA A 144 15.35 14.75 -5.78
N GLU A 145 16.13 15.85 -5.84
CA GLU A 145 15.65 17.17 -5.45
C GLU A 145 14.89 17.81 -6.63
N HIS A 146 13.71 18.38 -6.31
CA HIS A 146 12.81 19.02 -7.27
C HIS A 146 12.56 20.49 -6.89
N PRO A 147 13.61 21.33 -6.85
CA PRO A 147 13.45 22.74 -6.48
C PRO A 147 12.51 23.48 -7.44
N GLY A 148 11.57 24.22 -6.87
CA GLY A 148 10.57 24.95 -7.64
C GLY A 148 9.40 24.11 -8.19
N MET A 149 9.48 22.79 -8.14
CA MET A 149 8.38 21.88 -8.49
C MET A 149 7.64 21.35 -7.25
N MET A 150 8.35 21.24 -6.13
CA MET A 150 7.83 20.71 -4.86
C MET A 150 8.22 21.68 -3.73
N PRO A 151 7.36 21.92 -2.72
CA PRO A 151 7.73 22.64 -1.51
C PRO A 151 8.95 22.01 -0.82
N GLU A 152 9.80 22.84 -0.21
CA GLU A 152 11.07 22.36 0.38
C GLU A 152 10.90 21.30 1.47
N ASP A 153 9.80 21.34 2.22
CA ASP A 153 9.48 20.43 3.32
C ASP A 153 8.68 19.20 2.90
N GLU A 154 8.26 19.13 1.63
CA GLU A 154 7.46 18.04 1.09
C GLU A 154 8.33 17.02 0.32
N TYR A 155 7.83 15.79 0.26
CA TYR A 155 8.43 14.70 -0.51
C TYR A 155 7.35 13.70 -0.94
N ASP A 156 7.68 12.91 -1.95
CA ASP A 156 6.94 11.70 -2.32
C ASP A 156 7.86 10.48 -2.21
N LEU A 157 7.25 9.33 -1.93
CA LEU A 157 7.95 8.06 -1.75
C LEU A 157 7.22 6.97 -2.51
N ALA A 158 7.91 6.38 -3.46
CA ALA A 158 7.46 5.22 -4.22
C ALA A 158 8.50 4.10 -4.13
N GLY A 159 8.06 2.87 -4.40
CA GLY A 159 8.89 1.69 -4.40
C GLY A 159 8.64 0.80 -5.60
N PHE A 160 9.61 -0.05 -5.86
CA PHE A 160 9.55 -1.09 -6.86
C PHE A 160 10.18 -2.36 -6.31
N THR A 161 9.50 -3.48 -6.49
CA THR A 161 9.99 -4.80 -6.05
C THR A 161 9.92 -5.80 -7.20
N VAL A 162 10.84 -6.76 -7.17
CA VAL A 162 10.80 -7.93 -8.02
C VAL A 162 10.80 -9.16 -7.14
N GLY A 163 9.91 -10.09 -7.42
CA GLY A 163 9.83 -11.39 -6.77
C GLY A 163 9.90 -12.52 -7.78
N VAL A 164 10.03 -13.75 -7.28
CA VAL A 164 10.10 -14.97 -8.08
C VAL A 164 9.11 -16.00 -7.59
N VAL A 165 8.52 -16.74 -8.52
CA VAL A 165 7.66 -17.89 -8.27
C VAL A 165 7.89 -18.95 -9.36
N ASP A 166 7.76 -20.23 -9.03
CA ASP A 166 7.72 -21.27 -10.05
C ASP A 166 6.41 -21.16 -10.85
N LYS A 167 6.46 -21.23 -12.16
CA LYS A 167 5.28 -21.11 -13.06
C LYS A 167 4.12 -22.00 -12.62
N GLU A 168 4.41 -23.20 -12.13
CA GLU A 168 3.41 -24.16 -11.68
C GLU A 168 2.80 -23.80 -10.31
N LYS A 169 3.46 -22.90 -9.56
CA LYS A 169 3.03 -22.44 -8.23
C LYS A 169 2.36 -21.06 -8.25
N ILE A 170 2.26 -20.44 -9.43
CA ILE A 170 1.50 -19.19 -9.54
C ILE A 170 0.06 -19.47 -9.10
N LEU A 171 -0.46 -18.65 -8.19
CA LEU A 171 -1.80 -18.83 -7.67
C LEU A 171 -2.84 -18.80 -8.80
N ASN A 172 -3.63 -19.86 -8.86
CA ASN A 172 -4.60 -20.08 -9.94
C ASN A 172 -6.02 -20.17 -9.38
N ASN A 173 -6.85 -19.21 -9.71
CA ASN A 173 -8.23 -19.16 -9.27
C ASN A 173 -9.17 -20.09 -10.05
N GLU A 174 -8.74 -20.77 -11.10
CA GLU A 174 -9.58 -21.65 -11.92
C GLU A 174 -10.13 -22.85 -11.14
N THR A 175 -9.46 -23.26 -10.09
CA THR A 175 -9.90 -24.36 -9.21
C THR A 175 -10.90 -23.92 -8.14
N MET A 176 -11.19 -22.61 -8.03
CA MET A 176 -12.17 -22.09 -7.07
C MET A 176 -13.58 -22.61 -7.37
N LYS A 177 -14.31 -22.95 -6.30
CA LYS A 177 -15.68 -23.47 -6.37
C LYS A 177 -16.54 -22.98 -5.19
N PRO A 178 -17.86 -23.00 -5.32
CA PRO A 178 -18.76 -22.74 -4.20
C PRO A 178 -18.47 -23.68 -3.03
N GLY A 179 -18.38 -23.12 -1.82
CA GLY A 179 -18.00 -23.83 -0.61
C GLY A 179 -16.56 -23.64 -0.16
N ASP A 180 -15.68 -23.12 -1.03
CA ASP A 180 -14.33 -22.69 -0.61
C ASP A 180 -14.42 -21.59 0.47
N VAL A 181 -13.42 -21.55 1.36
CA VAL A 181 -13.37 -20.68 2.53
C VAL A 181 -12.47 -19.48 2.25
N ILE A 182 -12.89 -18.30 2.65
CA ILE A 182 -12.06 -17.09 2.64
C ILE A 182 -11.58 -16.83 4.07
N ILE A 183 -10.27 -16.64 4.22
CA ILE A 183 -9.62 -16.29 5.48
C ILE A 183 -9.15 -14.84 5.38
N ALA A 184 -9.50 -14.02 6.37
CA ALA A 184 -9.01 -12.65 6.46
C ALA A 184 -7.83 -12.54 7.42
N LEU A 185 -6.78 -11.88 6.99
CA LEU A 185 -5.66 -11.50 7.85
C LEU A 185 -5.91 -10.09 8.41
N PRO A 186 -5.70 -9.86 9.72
CA PRO A 186 -5.99 -8.58 10.35
C PRO A 186 -5.01 -7.50 9.89
N SER A 187 -5.50 -6.26 9.78
CA SER A 187 -4.69 -5.08 9.56
C SER A 187 -4.10 -4.54 10.88
N THR A 188 -3.09 -3.68 10.78
CA THR A 188 -2.49 -2.94 11.90
C THR A 188 -3.13 -1.57 12.12
N GLY A 189 -4.04 -1.17 11.27
CA GLY A 189 -4.71 0.13 11.28
C GLY A 189 -5.33 0.43 9.92
N VAL A 190 -5.34 1.70 9.53
CA VAL A 190 -5.85 2.17 8.23
C VAL A 190 -4.92 1.74 7.08
N HIS A 191 -3.69 1.33 7.40
CA HIS A 191 -2.61 1.06 6.46
C HIS A 191 -2.18 2.31 5.68
N SER A 192 -2.13 2.23 4.33
CA SER A 192 -1.67 3.34 3.49
C SER A 192 -2.71 3.79 2.46
N ASN A 193 -3.95 3.30 2.55
CA ASN A 193 -5.02 3.63 1.61
C ASN A 193 -6.10 4.51 2.24
N GLY A 194 -6.75 5.35 1.42
CA GLY A 194 -7.91 6.14 1.86
C GLY A 194 -7.57 7.39 2.68
N PHE A 195 -6.32 7.82 2.75
CA PHE A 195 -5.88 8.94 3.60
C PHE A 195 -6.43 10.30 3.15
N SER A 196 -6.77 10.50 1.89
CA SER A 196 -7.49 11.69 1.46
C SER A 196 -8.85 11.82 2.16
N LEU A 197 -9.57 10.69 2.33
CA LEU A 197 -10.81 10.66 3.09
C LEU A 197 -10.58 10.83 4.60
N VAL A 198 -9.56 10.17 5.15
CA VAL A 198 -9.16 10.30 6.57
C VAL A 198 -8.88 11.77 6.91
N ARG A 199 -8.04 12.44 6.12
CA ARG A 199 -7.72 13.86 6.32
C ARG A 199 -8.96 14.75 6.30
N LYS A 200 -9.87 14.47 5.37
CA LYS A 200 -11.14 15.21 5.27
C LYS A 200 -12.08 14.96 6.45
N ILE A 201 -12.19 13.70 6.92
CA ILE A 201 -13.07 13.33 8.04
C ILE A 201 -12.64 14.03 9.33
N PHE A 202 -11.34 14.06 9.60
CA PHE A 202 -10.78 14.69 10.79
C PHE A 202 -10.45 16.17 10.61
N ASP A 203 -10.67 16.74 9.43
CA ASP A 203 -10.33 18.12 9.08
C ASP A 203 -8.86 18.47 9.35
N ILE A 204 -7.97 17.50 9.07
CA ILE A 204 -6.54 17.62 9.39
C ILE A 204 -5.88 18.78 8.65
N ASP A 205 -6.35 19.06 7.43
CA ASP A 205 -5.82 20.17 6.62
C ASP A 205 -6.27 21.55 7.17
N GLY A 206 -7.44 21.62 7.84
CA GLY A 206 -7.95 22.85 8.47
C GLY A 206 -7.43 23.02 9.91
N ASP A 207 -7.33 21.92 10.66
CA ASP A 207 -6.80 21.91 12.03
C ASP A 207 -5.85 20.73 12.25
N PRO A 208 -4.55 20.86 11.94
CA PRO A 208 -3.58 19.81 12.17
C PRO A 208 -3.41 19.43 13.66
N SER A 209 -3.84 20.27 14.60
CA SER A 209 -3.71 19.99 16.03
C SER A 209 -4.52 18.77 16.48
N VAL A 210 -5.53 18.37 15.71
CA VAL A 210 -6.33 17.16 15.96
C VAL A 210 -5.46 15.90 16.02
N LEU A 211 -4.34 15.87 15.31
CA LEU A 211 -3.40 14.73 15.33
C LEU A 211 -2.74 14.51 16.69
N LYS A 212 -2.69 15.55 17.56
CA LYS A 212 -2.15 15.47 18.92
C LYS A 212 -3.19 15.03 19.95
N THR A 213 -4.45 14.92 19.56
CA THR A 213 -5.51 14.43 20.47
C THR A 213 -5.33 12.94 20.75
N ALA A 214 -5.61 12.51 21.97
CA ALA A 214 -5.51 11.12 22.40
C ALA A 214 -6.88 10.62 22.90
N PRO A 215 -7.80 10.25 21.99
CA PRO A 215 -9.08 9.67 22.36
C PRO A 215 -8.89 8.39 23.19
N ALA A 216 -9.72 8.17 24.20
CA ALA A 216 -9.61 7.03 25.10
C ALA A 216 -9.64 5.68 24.36
N GLU A 217 -10.36 5.63 23.25
CA GLU A 217 -10.49 4.45 22.38
C GLU A 217 -9.17 4.05 21.70
N LEU A 218 -8.19 4.95 21.64
CA LEU A 218 -6.86 4.66 21.05
C LEU A 218 -5.86 4.11 22.09
N GLY A 219 -6.32 3.85 23.33
CA GLY A 219 -5.48 3.22 24.35
C GLY A 219 -4.24 4.05 24.73
N GLY A 220 -4.38 5.37 24.75
CA GLY A 220 -3.32 6.31 25.10
C GLY A 220 -2.46 6.80 23.92
N LYS A 221 -2.67 6.29 22.71
CA LYS A 221 -2.02 6.82 21.51
C LYS A 221 -2.72 8.09 21.04
N THR A 222 -1.97 9.00 20.47
CA THR A 222 -2.55 10.13 19.73
C THR A 222 -3.17 9.66 18.41
N LEU A 223 -4.06 10.48 17.86
CA LEU A 223 -4.64 10.21 16.54
C LEU A 223 -3.54 10.10 15.47
N GLY A 224 -2.54 10.99 15.51
CA GLY A 224 -1.41 10.96 14.58
C GLY A 224 -0.61 9.65 14.67
N GLU A 225 -0.27 9.18 15.88
CA GLU A 225 0.41 7.90 16.08
C GLU A 225 -0.41 6.71 15.58
N ALA A 226 -1.73 6.73 15.80
CA ALA A 226 -2.61 5.67 15.32
C ALA A 226 -2.73 5.68 13.79
N LEU A 227 -2.76 6.85 13.16
CA LEU A 227 -2.80 7.00 11.70
C LEU A 227 -1.47 6.64 11.05
N LEU A 228 -0.34 6.90 11.71
CA LEU A 228 1.00 6.53 11.23
C LEU A 228 1.38 5.08 11.51
N ALA A 229 0.51 4.28 12.16
CA ALA A 229 0.75 2.84 12.29
C ALA A 229 1.07 2.24 10.92
N PRO A 230 2.25 1.58 10.76
CA PRO A 230 2.68 1.11 9.45
C PRO A 230 1.81 -0.02 8.93
N THR A 231 1.71 -0.10 7.61
CA THR A 231 1.06 -1.20 6.90
C THR A 231 1.73 -2.52 7.23
N LYS A 232 0.95 -3.53 7.56
CA LYS A 232 1.46 -4.85 7.87
C LYS A 232 2.00 -5.52 6.61
N ILE A 233 3.19 -6.08 6.72
CA ILE A 233 3.81 -6.92 5.70
C ILE A 233 3.42 -8.38 5.96
N TYR A 234 2.78 -9.01 4.97
CA TYR A 234 2.24 -10.37 5.08
C TYR A 234 3.10 -11.44 4.42
N VAL A 235 4.26 -11.08 3.86
CA VAL A 235 5.08 -11.98 3.03
C VAL A 235 5.43 -13.27 3.75
N LYS A 236 6.15 -13.20 4.89
CA LYS A 236 6.61 -14.39 5.61
C LYS A 236 5.45 -15.32 6.04
N PRO A 237 4.39 -14.84 6.71
CA PRO A 237 3.29 -15.72 7.11
C PRO A 237 2.53 -16.30 5.92
N VAL A 238 2.38 -15.56 4.80
CA VAL A 238 1.70 -16.07 3.61
C VAL A 238 2.54 -17.13 2.90
N LEU A 239 3.84 -16.88 2.69
CA LEU A 239 4.75 -17.89 2.12
C LEU A 239 4.69 -19.20 2.92
N LYS A 240 4.68 -19.11 4.26
CA LYS A 240 4.56 -20.29 5.12
C LYS A 240 3.23 -21.03 4.92
N VAL A 241 2.13 -20.32 4.73
CA VAL A 241 0.84 -20.94 4.43
C VAL A 241 0.86 -21.63 3.06
N LEU A 242 1.50 -21.02 2.06
CA LEU A 242 1.62 -21.58 0.71
C LEU A 242 2.45 -22.89 0.65
N GLU A 243 3.31 -23.13 1.63
CA GLU A 243 4.03 -24.41 1.75
C GLU A 243 3.12 -25.57 2.19
N GLU A 244 2.06 -25.30 2.94
CA GLU A 244 1.25 -26.31 3.64
C GLU A 244 -0.19 -26.39 3.11
N VAL A 245 -0.69 -25.35 2.44
CA VAL A 245 -2.09 -25.22 2.06
C VAL A 245 -2.21 -24.87 0.57
N ASP A 246 -3.12 -25.56 -0.12
CA ASP A 246 -3.52 -25.22 -1.49
C ASP A 246 -4.37 -23.93 -1.50
N VAL A 247 -3.69 -22.79 -1.64
CA VAL A 247 -4.32 -21.46 -1.72
C VAL A 247 -4.65 -21.15 -3.17
N LYS A 248 -5.91 -20.87 -3.45
CA LYS A 248 -6.41 -20.65 -4.81
C LYS A 248 -6.38 -19.19 -5.25
N GLY A 249 -6.19 -18.27 -4.34
CA GLY A 249 -6.08 -16.84 -4.63
C GLY A 249 -5.91 -16.03 -3.35
N ILE A 250 -5.24 -14.89 -3.50
CA ILE A 250 -5.01 -13.92 -2.42
C ILE A 250 -5.46 -12.55 -2.93
N SER A 251 -6.08 -11.76 -2.07
CA SER A 251 -6.51 -10.41 -2.39
C SER A 251 -5.92 -9.41 -1.41
N HIS A 252 -5.08 -8.52 -1.90
CA HIS A 252 -4.59 -7.36 -1.15
C HIS A 252 -5.68 -6.28 -1.14
N ILE A 253 -6.17 -5.95 0.05
CA ILE A 253 -7.24 -4.97 0.20
C ILE A 253 -6.66 -3.56 0.27
N THR A 254 -6.71 -2.86 -0.85
CA THR A 254 -6.20 -1.50 -1.06
C THR A 254 -7.33 -0.52 -1.41
N GLY A 255 -7.07 0.51 -2.22
CA GLY A 255 -8.08 1.43 -2.72
C GLY A 255 -9.26 0.69 -3.37
N GLY A 256 -10.49 1.17 -3.11
CA GLY A 256 -11.72 0.48 -3.53
C GLY A 256 -12.23 -0.61 -2.56
N GLY A 257 -11.39 -1.03 -1.58
CA GLY A 257 -11.79 -1.95 -0.52
C GLY A 257 -12.18 -3.35 -1.02
N PHE A 258 -13.06 -4.03 -0.31
CA PHE A 258 -13.48 -5.40 -0.63
C PHE A 258 -14.16 -5.53 -1.99
N TYR A 259 -14.93 -4.53 -2.39
CA TYR A 259 -15.73 -4.60 -3.62
C TYR A 259 -14.88 -4.56 -4.89
N GLU A 260 -13.75 -3.88 -4.87
CA GLU A 260 -12.87 -3.78 -6.05
C GLU A 260 -11.72 -4.78 -6.01
N ASN A 261 -11.20 -5.14 -4.81
CA ASN A 261 -10.02 -5.98 -4.72
C ASN A 261 -10.35 -7.48 -4.69
N ILE A 262 -11.37 -7.91 -3.95
CA ILE A 262 -11.71 -9.34 -3.89
C ILE A 262 -12.08 -9.92 -5.26
N PRO A 263 -12.86 -9.25 -6.13
CA PRO A 263 -13.20 -9.79 -7.45
C PRO A 263 -11.99 -10.07 -8.35
N ARG A 264 -10.86 -9.37 -8.17
CA ARG A 264 -9.62 -9.62 -8.94
C ARG A 264 -9.06 -11.02 -8.72
N SER A 265 -9.26 -11.57 -7.54
CA SER A 265 -8.76 -12.90 -7.16
C SER A 265 -9.79 -14.00 -7.36
N LEU A 266 -11.05 -13.68 -7.71
CA LEU A 266 -12.10 -14.68 -7.85
C LEU A 266 -12.14 -15.25 -9.27
N LYS A 267 -12.46 -16.54 -9.35
CA LYS A 267 -12.82 -17.17 -10.62
C LYS A 267 -14.07 -16.53 -11.20
N LYS A 268 -14.10 -16.36 -12.52
CA LYS A 268 -15.30 -15.88 -13.24
C LYS A 268 -16.53 -16.72 -12.88
N GLY A 269 -17.63 -16.08 -12.49
CA GLY A 269 -18.86 -16.71 -12.05
C GLY A 269 -18.91 -17.06 -10.56
N CYS A 270 -17.83 -16.86 -9.81
CA CYS A 270 -17.83 -16.95 -8.34
C CYS A 270 -18.07 -15.58 -7.69
N ALA A 271 -18.66 -15.58 -6.52
CA ALA A 271 -18.86 -14.41 -5.69
C ALA A 271 -18.45 -14.70 -4.24
N ALA A 272 -17.88 -13.70 -3.57
CA ALA A 272 -17.54 -13.77 -2.17
C ALA A 272 -18.72 -13.30 -1.31
N ARG A 273 -19.20 -14.15 -0.40
CA ARG A 273 -20.20 -13.79 0.59
C ARG A 273 -19.53 -13.55 1.94
N ILE A 274 -19.42 -12.30 2.35
CA ILE A 274 -18.84 -11.90 3.63
C ILE A 274 -19.97 -11.60 4.61
N ALA A 275 -20.09 -12.42 5.67
CA ALA A 275 -21.02 -12.16 6.74
C ALA A 275 -20.33 -11.35 7.85
N LYS A 276 -20.96 -10.27 8.31
CA LYS A 276 -20.49 -9.58 9.51
C LYS A 276 -20.61 -10.57 10.68
N ALA A 277 -19.49 -10.95 11.31
CA ALA A 277 -19.52 -11.77 12.50
C ALA A 277 -20.39 -11.08 13.56
N LYS A 278 -21.32 -11.80 14.16
CA LYS A 278 -21.90 -11.37 15.43
C LYS A 278 -20.73 -11.24 16.39
N THR A 279 -20.56 -10.07 16.97
CA THR A 279 -19.48 -9.65 17.85
C THR A 279 -18.92 -10.81 18.69
N GLN A 280 -17.74 -11.33 18.32
CA GLN A 280 -16.86 -12.00 19.28
C GLN A 280 -16.26 -10.90 20.16
N THR A 281 -16.20 -11.12 21.44
CA THR A 281 -15.45 -10.22 22.35
C THR A 281 -13.97 -10.34 22.06
N ASP A 282 -13.19 -9.28 22.31
CA ASP A 282 -11.73 -9.30 22.13
C ASP A 282 -11.08 -10.49 22.89
N GLN A 283 -11.69 -10.91 23.99
CA GLN A 283 -11.24 -12.07 24.75
C GLN A 283 -11.43 -13.39 23.99
N GLN A 284 -12.55 -13.58 23.31
CA GLN A 284 -12.77 -14.77 22.48
C GLN A 284 -11.80 -14.84 21.30
N ILE A 285 -11.42 -13.67 20.78
CA ILE A 285 -10.40 -13.53 19.74
C ILE A 285 -9.03 -14.00 20.26
N LEU A 286 -8.64 -13.53 21.44
CA LEU A 286 -7.38 -13.89 22.09
C LEU A 286 -7.32 -15.37 22.48
N ASP A 287 -8.42 -15.93 22.93
CA ASP A 287 -8.52 -17.33 23.33
C ASP A 287 -8.43 -18.27 22.10
N ASP A 288 -9.04 -17.90 20.98
CA ASP A 288 -8.92 -18.64 19.73
C ASP A 288 -7.49 -18.63 19.18
N ILE A 289 -6.78 -17.49 19.29
CA ILE A 289 -5.36 -17.38 18.91
C ILE A 289 -4.48 -18.24 19.83
N ARG A 290 -4.68 -18.20 21.14
CA ARG A 290 -3.89 -18.98 22.13
C ARG A 290 -4.08 -20.48 21.98
N ASN A 291 -5.27 -20.92 21.60
CA ASN A 291 -5.59 -22.35 21.46
C ASN A 291 -5.20 -22.93 20.09
N GLY A 292 -4.44 -22.19 19.27
CA GLY A 292 -4.00 -22.65 17.95
C GLY A 292 -5.15 -22.90 16.97
N ILE A 293 -6.36 -22.53 17.37
CA ILE A 293 -7.55 -22.65 16.54
C ILE A 293 -7.62 -21.37 15.73
N GLY A 294 -7.02 -21.38 14.55
CA GLY A 294 -7.12 -20.28 13.57
C GLY A 294 -8.55 -20.06 13.11
N ARG A 295 -9.47 -19.77 14.04
CA ARG A 295 -10.91 -19.53 13.76
C ARG A 295 -11.25 -18.06 13.66
N HIS A 296 -10.32 -17.21 13.25
CA HIS A 296 -10.70 -15.93 12.64
C HIS A 296 -11.03 -16.16 11.17
N CYS A 297 -11.77 -17.25 10.90
CA CYS A 297 -12.49 -17.40 9.67
C CYS A 297 -13.71 -16.49 9.74
N ILE A 298 -13.68 -15.37 9.02
CA ILE A 298 -14.93 -14.90 8.43
C ILE A 298 -15.35 -16.07 7.56
N ARG A 299 -16.27 -16.91 8.04
CA ARG A 299 -16.79 -18.03 7.25
C ARG A 299 -17.53 -17.44 6.06
N THR A 300 -16.83 -17.36 4.97
CA THR A 300 -17.36 -16.82 3.73
C THR A 300 -17.52 -17.99 2.79
N LYS A 301 -18.75 -18.27 2.39
CA LYS A 301 -19.03 -19.28 1.37
C LYS A 301 -18.99 -18.63 0.00
N MET A 302 -18.23 -19.22 -0.91
CA MET A 302 -18.39 -18.89 -2.33
C MET A 302 -19.75 -19.39 -2.83
N THR A 303 -20.49 -18.54 -3.51
CA THR A 303 -21.80 -18.87 -4.09
C THR A 303 -21.77 -18.67 -5.59
N HIS A 304 -22.61 -19.38 -6.32
CA HIS A 304 -22.88 -19.09 -7.74
C HIS A 304 -23.65 -17.76 -7.83
N ASN A 305 -23.22 -16.93 -8.78
CA ASN A 305 -23.89 -15.67 -9.05
C ASN A 305 -25.19 -15.93 -9.84
N HIS A 306 -26.27 -16.21 -9.14
CA HIS A 306 -27.61 -16.05 -9.69
C HIS A 306 -27.98 -14.60 -9.46
N GLY A 307 -28.07 -13.80 -10.55
CA GLY A 307 -28.26 -12.36 -10.58
C GLY A 307 -29.12 -11.80 -9.45
N VAL A 308 -28.47 -11.30 -8.44
CA VAL A 308 -29.12 -10.52 -7.39
C VAL A 308 -28.74 -9.07 -7.65
N HIS A 309 -29.71 -8.25 -7.97
CA HIS A 309 -29.60 -6.81 -7.91
C HIS A 309 -29.20 -6.43 -6.49
N GLY A 310 -27.92 -6.20 -6.26
CA GLY A 310 -27.40 -5.77 -4.97
C GLY A 310 -27.60 -4.28 -4.79
N GLU A 311 -28.22 -3.88 -3.69
CA GLU A 311 -28.20 -2.50 -3.22
C GLU A 311 -26.73 -2.06 -3.06
N THR A 312 -26.37 -0.97 -3.74
CA THR A 312 -25.07 -0.34 -3.63
C THR A 312 -24.92 0.25 -2.22
N ALA A 313 -24.10 -0.38 -1.39
CA ALA A 313 -23.79 0.15 -0.07
C ALA A 313 -23.03 1.50 -0.21
N THR A 314 -23.51 2.51 0.49
CA THR A 314 -22.82 3.80 0.55
C THR A 314 -21.47 3.70 1.28
N PRO A 315 -20.48 4.60 1.04
CA PRO A 315 -19.22 4.62 1.76
C PRO A 315 -19.36 4.56 3.30
N ASN A 316 -20.40 5.18 3.84
CA ASN A 316 -20.70 5.16 5.28
C ASN A 316 -21.13 3.77 5.79
N GLN A 317 -21.82 2.98 4.98
CA GLN A 317 -22.16 1.60 5.31
C GLN A 317 -20.93 0.69 5.26
N LEU A 318 -19.94 0.98 4.40
CA LEU A 318 -18.66 0.30 4.33
C LEU A 318 -17.83 0.53 5.61
N ILE A 319 -17.72 1.77 6.08
CA ILE A 319 -17.03 2.12 7.34
C ILE A 319 -17.69 1.42 8.53
N ALA A 320 -19.03 1.41 8.58
CA ALA A 320 -19.78 0.72 9.65
C ALA A 320 -19.67 -0.80 9.59
N LYS A 321 -19.48 -1.40 8.41
CA LYS A 321 -19.38 -2.85 8.21
C LYS A 321 -17.99 -3.43 8.51
N HIS A 322 -16.92 -2.61 8.53
CA HIS A 322 -15.54 -3.08 8.71
C HIS A 322 -15.01 -2.90 10.14
N GLY A 323 -15.87 -2.52 11.08
CA GLY A 323 -15.50 -2.12 12.43
C GLY A 323 -15.15 -3.26 13.37
N GLN A 324 -13.89 -3.66 13.40
CA GLN A 324 -13.26 -4.18 14.62
C GLN A 324 -11.94 -3.47 14.95
N THR A 325 -11.57 -2.43 14.23
CA THR A 325 -10.51 -1.53 14.66
C THR A 325 -11.14 -0.31 15.35
N ILE A 326 -10.57 0.12 16.45
CA ILE A 326 -11.00 1.29 17.23
C ILE A 326 -11.07 2.54 16.33
N LEU A 327 -10.15 2.66 15.40
CA LEU A 327 -10.05 3.78 14.46
C LEU A 327 -11.31 3.99 13.58
N PRO A 328 -11.90 2.95 12.96
CA PRO A 328 -13.17 3.09 12.24
C PRO A 328 -14.34 3.55 13.11
N LYS A 329 -14.36 3.18 14.39
CA LYS A 329 -15.39 3.68 15.34
C LYS A 329 -15.24 5.17 15.60
N ILE A 330 -13.99 5.64 15.75
CA ILE A 330 -13.68 7.07 15.94
C ILE A 330 -14.01 7.86 14.68
N LEU A 331 -13.66 7.35 13.52
CA LEU A 331 -14.02 7.95 12.22
C LEU A 331 -15.52 8.09 12.08
N LEU A 332 -16.28 7.07 12.45
CA LEU A 332 -17.75 7.10 12.40
C LEU A 332 -18.33 8.08 13.41
N GLN A 333 -17.83 8.13 14.64
CA GLN A 333 -18.30 9.05 15.67
C GLN A 333 -18.01 10.51 15.33
N HIS A 334 -16.82 10.78 14.78
CA HIS A 334 -16.43 12.12 14.34
C HIS A 334 -17.28 12.60 13.17
N HIS A 335 -17.54 11.70 12.21
CA HIS A 335 -18.43 11.98 11.09
C HIS A 335 -19.87 12.28 11.56
N ILE A 336 -20.40 11.53 12.51
CA ILE A 336 -21.73 11.78 13.11
C ILE A 336 -21.75 13.14 13.82
N ARG A 337 -20.71 13.50 14.60
CA ARG A 337 -20.61 14.83 15.23
C ARG A 337 -20.61 15.97 14.19
N MET A 338 -19.88 15.82 13.10
CA MET A 338 -19.86 16.84 12.04
C MET A 338 -21.22 16.98 11.32
N GLN A 339 -21.98 15.89 11.17
CA GLN A 339 -23.32 15.95 10.59
C GLN A 339 -24.34 16.68 11.48
N HIS A 340 -24.20 16.63 12.79
CA HIS A 340 -25.08 17.35 13.71
C HIS A 340 -24.82 18.86 13.75
N HIS A 341 -23.67 19.34 13.29
CA HIS A 341 -23.31 20.77 13.22
C HIS A 341 -23.54 21.43 11.86
N ARG A 342 -23.90 20.68 10.81
CA ARG A 342 -24.20 21.24 9.47
C ARG A 342 -25.62 20.83 9.04
N GLN A 343 -26.39 21.83 8.59
CA GLN A 343 -27.74 21.62 8.09
C GLN A 343 -27.80 20.61 6.92
N PRO A 344 -28.88 19.82 6.78
CA PRO A 344 -28.96 18.66 5.87
C PRO A 344 -28.94 18.94 4.37
N GLN A 345 -28.91 20.22 3.93
CA GLN A 345 -29.15 20.57 2.53
C GLN A 345 -27.96 20.45 1.57
N THR A 346 -26.74 20.20 2.05
CA THR A 346 -25.55 20.22 1.18
C THR A 346 -25.08 18.86 0.67
N TRP A 347 -25.62 17.76 1.16
CA TRP A 347 -25.13 16.41 0.80
C TRP A 347 -25.80 15.78 -0.41
N ALA A 348 -27.02 16.19 -0.75
CA ALA A 348 -27.71 15.70 -1.95
C ALA A 348 -27.07 16.17 -3.25
N THR A 349 -26.34 17.29 -3.23
CA THR A 349 -25.74 17.89 -4.44
C THR A 349 -24.38 17.29 -4.79
N ILE A 350 -23.65 16.73 -3.83
CA ILE A 350 -22.30 16.16 -4.07
C ILE A 350 -22.38 14.73 -4.60
N ALA A 351 -23.40 13.98 -4.23
CA ALA A 351 -23.62 12.60 -4.74
C ALA A 351 -24.11 12.56 -6.19
N ALA A 352 -24.68 13.66 -6.72
CA ALA A 352 -25.22 13.74 -8.07
C ALA A 352 -24.16 14.13 -9.14
N GLY A 353 -22.94 14.51 -8.73
CA GLY A 353 -21.90 15.01 -9.63
C GLY A 353 -21.04 13.97 -10.37
N TYR A 354 -21.14 12.69 -10.01
CA TYR A 354 -20.39 11.61 -10.68
C TYR A 354 -21.33 10.70 -11.48
N LYS A 355 -21.95 11.25 -12.52
CA LYS A 355 -22.50 10.47 -13.61
C LYS A 355 -21.44 10.38 -14.71
N HIS A 356 -20.79 9.24 -14.82
CA HIS A 356 -20.06 8.85 -16.03
C HIS A 356 -21.02 8.98 -17.22
N ARG A 357 -20.70 9.85 -18.19
CA ARG A 357 -21.32 9.81 -19.51
C ARG A 357 -20.75 8.58 -20.23
N PRO A 358 -21.55 7.64 -20.69
CA PRO A 358 -21.07 6.64 -21.62
C PRO A 358 -20.78 7.32 -22.94
N HIS A 359 -19.56 7.20 -23.45
CA HIS A 359 -19.26 7.51 -24.84
C HIS A 359 -19.98 6.48 -25.72
N GLN A 360 -21.04 6.92 -26.40
CA GLN A 360 -21.60 6.22 -27.55
C GLN A 360 -20.58 6.33 -28.69
N PHE A 361 -20.03 5.22 -29.09
CA PHE A 361 -19.39 5.08 -30.40
C PHE A 361 -20.50 4.90 -31.43
N ASP A 362 -20.72 5.93 -32.25
CA ASP A 362 -21.55 5.83 -33.45
C ASP A 362 -20.66 5.39 -34.59
N GLY A 363 -20.96 4.22 -35.10
CA GLY A 363 -20.25 3.61 -36.21
C GLY A 363 -20.88 4.01 -37.56
N SER A 364 -20.34 5.04 -38.20
CA SER A 364 -20.46 5.14 -39.67
C SER A 364 -19.53 6.24 -40.19
N GLY A 365 -18.61 5.90 -41.09
CA GLY A 365 -17.79 6.89 -41.77
C GLY A 365 -16.55 6.33 -42.47
N ASN A 366 -16.78 5.68 -43.57
CA ASN A 366 -15.79 5.41 -44.61
C ASN A 366 -15.12 6.72 -45.07
N HIS A 367 -13.79 6.84 -44.97
CA HIS A 367 -13.00 7.65 -45.93
C HIS A 367 -11.58 7.13 -46.05
N ARG A 368 -11.31 6.64 -47.24
CA ARG A 368 -9.96 6.42 -47.80
C ARG A 368 -9.29 7.80 -47.99
N GLY A 369 -8.09 7.96 -47.52
CA GLY A 369 -7.25 9.12 -47.75
C GLY A 369 -5.78 8.72 -47.80
N ASN A 370 -5.24 8.84 -49.03
CA ASN A 370 -3.87 8.58 -49.42
C ASN A 370 -2.79 9.21 -48.56
N CYS A 371 -1.81 8.40 -48.21
CA CYS A 371 -0.50 8.85 -47.72
C CYS A 371 0.36 9.24 -48.97
N ARG A 372 0.75 10.51 -49.07
CA ARG A 372 1.88 10.93 -49.89
C ARG A 372 2.99 11.41 -48.97
N THR A 373 4.12 10.77 -49.14
CA THR A 373 5.45 11.17 -48.69
C THR A 373 5.93 12.34 -49.52
N GLU A 374 6.42 13.42 -48.86
CA GLU A 374 7.40 14.34 -49.45
C GLU A 374 8.48 14.68 -48.43
N ASN A 375 9.72 14.41 -48.82
CA ASN A 375 10.99 14.84 -48.26
C ASN A 375 11.15 16.37 -48.36
N THR A 376 11.58 16.99 -47.33
CA THR A 376 12.81 17.86 -47.27
C THR A 376 13.16 18.11 -45.84
#